data_4614156a5bb414971542661840efcde0
#
_entry.id   4614156a5bb414971542661840efcde0
#
_cell.length_a   1.000
_cell.length_b   1.000
_cell.length_c   1.000
_cell.angle_alpha   90.00
_cell.angle_beta   90.00
_cell.angle_gamma   90.00
#
_symmetry.space_group_name_H-M   'P 1'
#
loop_
_entity.id
_entity.type
_entity.pdbx_description
1 polymer ?
#
loop_
_entity_poly.entity_id
_entity_poly.type
_entity_poly.pdbx_seq_one_letter_code
_entity_poly.pdbx_strand_id
1 'polypeptide(L)'
;MRVSRRHRSTMAVTVVVLVAAGCASTSTDNTESSESASPGTQASATADPSRDLAPPQVAGVDIPDGQIDDAVSQLGDLARGLMDSSGIPGMAVAVVHGGETVFAEGFGVRRAGSDERVDAETVFQLASMSKPIGSTVVAHQVAEGVVAWDTPVVEHLPTFTLADPYVGSHVTVGDLYSHRSGLPEHAGDDLEDIGYDRAGVIERLRYLPLAPYRITYDYTNFGLTAAAESVAVASGEDWADLSEQVLYEPLGMTSTSSRFADFAAQENRAPGHILVDGEYVARDVRVPDEQSPAGGISSSVEDVAKWLTMLLANGEYEGGRIASPAALQAAFTPQSTSSPPETPDSRTGSYGYGFDVGTSSSGRVTLSHSGAFASGAATAFTAIPSADVAIVVLTNAAPIGVPEILAAEFADLVQFGEVREDWSGLYTDALSSFADPVGSLVGQSPPADPEPPKPLADYTGVYDNEYFGPARIEENDGELALVIGPDDRTYPLTHWDGDVFTFPLSNENAPDGTISKAVFTPDDVTFEYWDTNGLGTFRKGDA
;
A
#
# COMPACT_ATOMS: atom_id res chain seq x y z
N MET A 1 -5.58 33.36 -31.20
CA MET A 1 -6.13 33.30 -29.83
C MET A 1 -5.63 31.98 -29.23
N ARG A 2 -4.70 32.04 -28.28
CA ARG A 2 -4.18 30.83 -27.59
C ARG A 2 -5.08 30.56 -26.41
N VAL A 3 -5.77 29.41 -26.40
CA VAL A 3 -6.52 28.91 -25.25
C VAL A 3 -5.58 28.03 -24.42
N SER A 4 -5.22 28.54 -23.25
CA SER A 4 -4.45 27.81 -22.23
C SER A 4 -5.37 26.75 -21.61
N ARG A 5 -5.10 25.46 -21.90
CA ARG A 5 -5.66 24.34 -21.15
C ARG A 5 -4.91 24.23 -19.82
N ARG A 6 -5.55 24.63 -18.72
CA ARG A 6 -5.11 24.28 -17.37
C ARG A 6 -5.50 22.82 -17.14
N HIS A 7 -4.51 21.95 -17.11
CA HIS A 7 -4.66 20.62 -16.54
C HIS A 7 -4.91 20.80 -15.04
N ARG A 8 -6.07 20.39 -14.58
CA ARG A 8 -6.30 20.10 -13.17
C ARG A 8 -5.90 18.63 -12.99
N SER A 9 -4.72 18.39 -12.46
CA SER A 9 -4.32 17.07 -11.96
C SER A 9 -5.27 16.72 -10.82
N THR A 10 -6.04 15.69 -10.99
CA THR A 10 -6.71 15.01 -9.88
C THR A 10 -5.61 14.29 -9.11
N MET A 11 -5.34 14.71 -7.88
CA MET A 11 -4.41 14.02 -7.00
C MET A 11 -5.05 12.69 -6.60
N ALA A 12 -4.57 11.60 -7.19
CA ALA A 12 -4.72 10.28 -6.59
C ALA A 12 -3.75 10.22 -5.41
N VAL A 13 -4.25 9.87 -4.23
CA VAL A 13 -3.46 9.79 -3.02
C VAL A 13 -2.71 8.47 -3.01
N THR A 14 -1.48 8.50 -3.51
CA THR A 14 -0.52 7.46 -3.19
C THR A 14 -0.19 7.61 -1.70
N VAL A 15 -0.39 6.56 -0.91
CA VAL A 15 0.16 6.51 0.46
C VAL A 15 1.69 6.40 0.31
N VAL A 16 2.31 7.53 0.04
CA VAL A 16 3.76 7.67 0.07
C VAL A 16 4.14 7.92 1.51
N VAL A 17 4.89 6.99 2.09
CA VAL A 17 5.55 7.20 3.38
C VAL A 17 6.57 8.32 3.20
N LEU A 18 6.14 9.56 3.43
CA LEU A 18 7.01 10.72 3.48
C LEU A 18 7.89 10.59 4.73
N VAL A 19 9.15 10.19 4.55
CA VAL A 19 10.18 10.44 5.55
C VAL A 19 10.54 11.90 5.44
N ALA A 20 9.77 12.77 6.10
CA ALA A 20 10.06 14.20 6.16
C ALA A 20 11.29 14.41 7.03
N ALA A 21 12.40 14.80 6.40
CA ALA A 21 13.56 15.34 7.11
C ALA A 21 13.35 16.83 7.32
N GLY A 22 12.77 17.20 8.45
CA GLY A 22 12.66 18.61 8.85
C GLY A 22 14.04 19.19 9.17
N CYS A 23 14.51 20.16 8.40
CA CYS A 23 15.66 21.00 8.75
C CYS A 23 15.16 22.30 9.38
N ALA A 24 15.20 22.38 10.70
CA ALA A 24 15.08 23.67 11.40
C ALA A 24 16.42 24.42 11.31
N SER A 25 16.46 25.49 10.55
CA SER A 25 17.59 26.41 10.51
C SER A 25 17.53 27.39 11.68
N THR A 26 18.35 27.19 12.69
CA THR A 26 18.66 28.21 13.69
C THR A 26 19.99 28.87 13.32
N SER A 27 19.92 30.14 12.93
CA SER A 27 21.07 31.00 12.78
C SER A 27 21.57 31.42 14.16
N THR A 28 22.80 31.06 14.52
CA THR A 28 23.51 31.66 15.64
C THR A 28 24.76 32.34 15.14
N ASP A 29 24.84 33.63 15.43
CA ASP A 29 26.02 34.48 15.25
C ASP A 29 27.22 33.95 16.05
N ASN A 30 28.35 33.76 15.38
CA ASN A 30 29.63 33.47 16.01
C ASN A 30 30.46 34.76 16.12
N THR A 31 30.67 35.19 17.36
CA THR A 31 31.75 36.12 17.72
C THR A 31 33.00 35.31 18.02
N GLU A 32 34.07 35.64 17.29
CA GLU A 32 35.41 35.10 17.51
C GLU A 32 35.99 35.59 18.85
N SER A 33 36.58 34.67 19.61
CA SER A 33 37.60 34.98 20.58
C SER A 33 38.72 33.92 20.52
N SER A 34 39.88 34.42 20.16
CA SER A 34 41.15 33.68 20.14
C SER A 34 41.69 33.47 21.55
N GLU A 35 41.99 32.25 21.98
CA GLU A 35 42.89 31.97 23.10
C GLU A 35 43.85 30.80 22.79
N SER A 36 45.07 31.00 23.24
CA SER A 36 46.29 30.26 22.94
C SER A 36 46.31 28.87 23.60
N ALA A 37 46.74 27.85 22.83
CA ALA A 37 46.92 26.49 23.30
C ALA A 37 48.27 26.30 24.02
N SER A 38 48.22 25.68 25.19
CA SER A 38 49.38 24.99 25.83
C SER A 38 49.31 23.48 25.50
N PRO A 39 50.49 22.80 25.38
CA PRO A 39 50.53 21.40 24.98
C PRO A 39 50.17 20.49 26.15
N GLY A 40 48.98 19.90 26.07
CA GLY A 40 48.52 18.83 26.98
C GLY A 40 48.64 17.46 26.34
N THR A 41 49.07 16.53 27.12
CA THR A 41 49.31 15.11 27.01
C THR A 41 48.39 14.40 25.96
N GLN A 42 49.02 13.76 24.96
CA GLN A 42 48.31 12.87 24.03
C GLN A 42 47.76 11.66 24.81
N ALA A 43 46.46 11.69 25.06
CA ALA A 43 45.75 10.45 25.32
C ALA A 43 45.69 9.67 23.99
N SER A 44 46.14 8.40 24.01
CA SER A 44 45.92 7.46 22.89
C SER A 44 44.43 7.41 22.61
N ALA A 45 44.01 8.08 21.54
CA ALA A 45 42.67 7.89 20.99
C ALA A 45 42.57 6.42 20.56
N THR A 46 41.70 5.66 21.19
CA THR A 46 41.28 4.35 20.66
C THR A 46 40.77 4.63 19.24
N ALA A 47 41.35 3.93 18.27
CA ALA A 47 40.95 4.07 16.87
C ALA A 47 39.45 3.77 16.78
N ASP A 48 38.69 4.75 16.31
CA ASP A 48 37.25 4.59 16.03
C ASP A 48 37.10 3.55 14.92
N PRO A 49 36.49 2.38 15.21
CA PRO A 49 36.37 1.30 14.23
C PRO A 49 35.50 1.72 13.02
N SER A 50 34.68 2.78 13.14
CA SER A 50 33.87 3.26 12.03
C SER A 50 34.67 3.93 10.91
N ARG A 51 35.94 4.33 11.18
CA ARG A 51 36.81 4.96 10.18
C ARG A 51 37.28 4.05 9.07
N ASP A 52 37.25 2.71 9.32
CA ASP A 52 37.62 1.71 8.32
C ASP A 52 36.45 1.30 7.42
N LEU A 53 35.23 1.76 7.71
CA LEU A 53 34.05 1.51 6.89
C LEU A 53 33.99 2.49 5.71
N ALA A 54 33.44 2.01 4.59
CA ALA A 54 33.15 2.90 3.45
C ALA A 54 32.08 3.94 3.86
N PRO A 55 32.13 5.17 3.34
CA PRO A 55 31.18 6.22 3.69
C PRO A 55 29.69 5.80 3.63
N PRO A 56 29.22 4.96 2.65
CA PRO A 56 27.84 4.48 2.64
C PRO A 56 27.47 3.54 3.79
N GLN A 57 28.47 3.01 4.51
CA GLN A 57 28.27 2.08 5.62
C GLN A 57 28.29 2.77 6.98
N VAL A 58 28.63 4.08 7.01
CA VAL A 58 28.74 4.86 8.25
C VAL A 58 27.43 5.59 8.49
N ALA A 59 26.77 5.28 9.60
CA ALA A 59 25.65 6.12 10.08
C ALA A 59 26.17 7.40 10.74
N GLY A 60 25.37 8.49 10.64
CA GLY A 60 25.72 9.77 11.25
C GLY A 60 25.59 9.81 12.78
N VAL A 61 24.90 8.81 13.36
CA VAL A 61 24.60 8.72 14.80
C VAL A 61 24.81 7.27 15.25
N ASP A 62 25.59 7.09 16.32
CA ASP A 62 25.74 5.80 16.97
C ASP A 62 24.51 5.48 17.83
N ILE A 63 24.17 4.20 17.94
CA ILE A 63 23.14 3.70 18.88
C ILE A 63 23.90 3.21 20.13
N PRO A 64 23.72 3.88 21.28
CA PRO A 64 24.35 3.45 22.54
C PRO A 64 23.86 2.07 22.97
N ASP A 65 24.71 1.33 23.68
CA ASP A 65 24.33 0.05 24.30
C ASP A 65 23.09 0.22 25.19
N GLY A 66 22.09 -0.65 25.01
CA GLY A 66 20.83 -0.63 25.77
C GLY A 66 19.76 0.32 25.24
N GLN A 67 20.08 1.20 24.29
CA GLN A 67 19.07 2.17 23.77
C GLN A 67 17.91 1.48 23.06
N ILE A 68 18.14 0.34 22.40
CA ILE A 68 17.06 -0.46 21.78
C ILE A 68 16.16 -1.06 22.87
N ASP A 69 16.74 -1.59 23.95
CA ASP A 69 15.96 -2.12 25.08
C ASP A 69 15.14 -1.02 25.75
N ASP A 70 15.72 0.19 25.89
CA ASP A 70 15.01 1.36 26.41
C ASP A 70 13.86 1.79 25.48
N ALA A 71 14.03 1.73 24.15
CA ALA A 71 12.99 2.00 23.18
C ALA A 71 11.85 0.96 23.27
N VAL A 72 12.20 -0.33 23.33
CA VAL A 72 11.22 -1.43 23.50
C VAL A 72 10.42 -1.27 24.78
N SER A 73 11.06 -0.85 25.88
CA SER A 73 10.36 -0.67 27.18
C SER A 73 9.28 0.42 27.16
N GLN A 74 9.33 1.36 26.21
CA GLN A 74 8.39 2.48 26.05
C GLN A 74 7.20 2.14 25.13
N LEU A 75 7.31 1.07 24.30
CA LEU A 75 6.30 0.74 23.28
C LEU A 75 4.88 0.57 23.82
N GLY A 76 4.73 -0.12 24.96
CA GLY A 76 3.43 -0.35 25.54
C GLY A 76 2.71 0.95 25.94
N ASP A 77 3.43 1.97 26.39
CA ASP A 77 2.86 3.28 26.73
C ASP A 77 2.57 4.11 25.47
N LEU A 78 3.44 4.09 24.47
CA LEU A 78 3.20 4.73 23.18
C LEU A 78 1.96 4.15 22.48
N ALA A 79 1.87 2.82 22.40
CA ALA A 79 0.74 2.13 21.80
C ALA A 79 -0.60 2.51 22.47
N ARG A 80 -0.65 2.51 23.82
CA ARG A 80 -1.83 2.94 24.57
C ARG A 80 -2.15 4.41 24.34
N GLY A 81 -1.15 5.28 24.32
CA GLY A 81 -1.34 6.71 24.06
C GLY A 81 -1.94 6.99 22.69
N LEU A 82 -1.46 6.29 21.63
CA LEU A 82 -2.00 6.40 20.28
C LEU A 82 -3.42 5.85 20.18
N MET A 83 -3.72 4.73 20.82
CA MET A 83 -5.10 4.20 20.88
C MET A 83 -6.05 5.16 21.59
N ASP A 84 -5.64 5.72 22.72
CA ASP A 84 -6.46 6.67 23.50
C ASP A 84 -6.75 7.95 22.69
N SER A 85 -5.78 8.43 21.91
CA SER A 85 -5.94 9.66 21.11
C SER A 85 -6.72 9.43 19.83
N SER A 86 -6.56 8.28 19.18
CA SER A 86 -7.19 7.94 17.88
C SER A 86 -8.55 7.25 18.04
N GLY A 87 -8.77 6.58 19.19
CA GLY A 87 -9.97 5.79 19.46
C GLY A 87 -10.07 4.49 18.67
N ILE A 88 -9.02 4.04 17.97
CA ILE A 88 -9.04 2.77 17.21
C ILE A 88 -9.36 1.59 18.13
N PRO A 89 -10.14 0.58 17.65
CA PRO A 89 -10.61 -0.50 18.51
C PRO A 89 -9.51 -1.45 18.97
N GLY A 90 -8.57 -1.81 18.08
CA GLY A 90 -7.57 -2.82 18.38
C GLY A 90 -6.28 -2.63 17.59
N MET A 91 -5.18 -3.03 18.21
CA MET A 91 -3.84 -2.99 17.66
C MET A 91 -3.01 -4.17 18.19
N ALA A 92 -2.13 -4.72 17.37
CA ALA A 92 -1.09 -5.65 17.80
C ALA A 92 0.27 -5.13 17.33
N VAL A 93 1.30 -5.31 18.13
CA VAL A 93 2.66 -4.83 17.88
C VAL A 93 3.66 -5.92 18.19
N ALA A 94 4.67 -6.11 17.31
CA ALA A 94 5.83 -6.92 17.64
C ALA A 94 7.14 -6.22 17.23
N VAL A 95 8.22 -6.51 17.96
CA VAL A 95 9.57 -6.06 17.68
C VAL A 95 10.51 -7.25 17.68
N VAL A 96 11.36 -7.28 16.65
CA VAL A 96 12.46 -8.22 16.51
C VAL A 96 13.77 -7.47 16.71
N HIS A 97 14.68 -8.03 17.53
CA HIS A 97 16.04 -7.55 17.73
C HIS A 97 16.96 -8.70 18.11
N GLY A 98 18.18 -8.72 17.57
CA GLY A 98 19.16 -9.75 17.88
C GLY A 98 18.75 -11.17 17.44
N GLY A 99 17.91 -11.29 16.43
CA GLY A 99 17.38 -12.57 15.94
C GLY A 99 16.23 -13.16 16.77
N GLU A 100 15.69 -12.41 17.74
CA GLU A 100 14.61 -12.83 18.64
C GLU A 100 13.46 -11.82 18.63
N THR A 101 12.22 -12.29 18.86
CA THR A 101 11.08 -11.41 19.15
C THR A 101 11.21 -10.91 20.59
N VAL A 102 11.55 -9.61 20.74
CA VAL A 102 11.77 -8.99 22.07
C VAL A 102 10.51 -8.31 22.63
N PHE A 103 9.49 -8.13 21.79
CA PHE A 103 8.18 -7.60 22.19
C PHE A 103 7.10 -8.18 21.28
N ALA A 104 5.97 -8.64 21.84
CA ALA A 104 4.77 -9.02 21.11
C ALA A 104 3.55 -8.87 22.01
N GLU A 105 2.72 -7.84 21.78
CA GLU A 105 1.55 -7.56 22.58
C GLU A 105 0.35 -7.10 21.73
N GLY A 106 -0.85 -7.44 22.21
CA GLY A 106 -2.12 -6.92 21.69
C GLY A 106 -2.75 -5.89 22.61
N PHE A 107 -3.42 -4.92 22.02
CA PHE A 107 -4.08 -3.80 22.70
C PHE A 107 -5.51 -3.65 22.21
N GLY A 108 -6.42 -3.28 23.13
CA GLY A 108 -7.82 -3.05 22.80
C GLY A 108 -8.62 -4.32 22.54
N VAL A 109 -9.54 -4.26 21.57
CA VAL A 109 -10.52 -5.32 21.27
C VAL A 109 -10.53 -5.68 19.79
N ARG A 110 -10.82 -6.95 19.50
CA ARG A 110 -10.98 -7.44 18.12
C ARG A 110 -12.21 -6.82 17.44
N ARG A 111 -13.27 -6.58 18.21
CA ARG A 111 -14.52 -5.98 17.72
C ARG A 111 -14.98 -4.89 18.67
N ALA A 112 -15.24 -3.70 18.16
CA ALA A 112 -15.79 -2.59 18.92
C ALA A 112 -17.09 -3.01 19.63
N GLY A 113 -17.22 -2.65 20.90
CA GLY A 113 -18.37 -3.01 21.74
C GLY A 113 -18.37 -4.45 22.26
N SER A 114 -17.33 -5.25 22.05
CA SER A 114 -17.15 -6.58 22.62
C SER A 114 -16.05 -6.59 23.70
N ASP A 115 -15.99 -7.69 24.46
CA ASP A 115 -14.92 -7.97 25.43
C ASP A 115 -13.78 -8.80 24.85
N GLU A 116 -13.83 -9.14 23.55
CA GLU A 116 -12.86 -9.97 22.87
C GLU A 116 -11.55 -9.20 22.67
N ARG A 117 -10.52 -9.56 23.41
CA ARG A 117 -9.24 -8.85 23.39
C ARG A 117 -8.41 -9.20 22.17
N VAL A 118 -7.66 -8.21 21.68
CA VAL A 118 -6.52 -8.43 20.79
C VAL A 118 -5.36 -8.96 21.60
N ASP A 119 -4.66 -9.95 21.08
CA ASP A 119 -3.41 -10.49 21.57
C ASP A 119 -2.39 -10.61 20.41
N ALA A 120 -1.18 -11.12 20.68
CA ALA A 120 -0.13 -11.23 19.68
C ALA A 120 -0.44 -12.28 18.59
N GLU A 121 -1.31 -13.25 18.87
CA GLU A 121 -1.76 -14.29 17.94
C GLU A 121 -3.01 -13.87 17.13
N THR A 122 -3.61 -12.72 17.44
CA THR A 122 -4.79 -12.22 16.71
C THR A 122 -4.44 -11.98 15.24
N VAL A 123 -5.25 -12.53 14.33
CA VAL A 123 -5.05 -12.44 12.89
C VAL A 123 -5.72 -11.18 12.33
N PHE A 124 -4.94 -10.40 11.57
CA PHE A 124 -5.37 -9.20 10.86
C PHE A 124 -5.21 -9.39 9.35
N GLN A 125 -5.99 -8.70 8.54
CA GLN A 125 -5.69 -8.51 7.13
C GLN A 125 -4.51 -7.53 7.00
N LEU A 126 -3.48 -7.92 6.25
CA LEU A 126 -2.25 -7.14 6.13
C LEU A 126 -2.30 -6.06 5.04
N ALA A 127 -3.30 -6.14 4.15
CA ALA A 127 -3.38 -5.27 2.97
C ALA A 127 -2.03 -5.24 2.22
N SER A 128 -1.54 -4.07 1.83
CA SER A 128 -0.32 -3.95 1.00
C SER A 128 0.98 -4.40 1.65
N MET A 129 1.02 -4.70 2.95
CA MET A 129 2.16 -5.45 3.51
C MET A 129 2.29 -6.87 2.91
N SER A 130 1.29 -7.33 2.16
CA SER A 130 1.38 -8.53 1.32
C SER A 130 2.49 -8.43 0.26
N LYS A 131 2.79 -7.24 -0.25
CA LYS A 131 3.78 -7.03 -1.32
C LYS A 131 5.20 -7.41 -0.93
N PRO A 132 5.77 -6.93 0.20
CA PRO A 132 7.10 -7.33 0.63
C PRO A 132 7.17 -8.81 1.07
N ILE A 133 6.11 -9.35 1.68
CA ILE A 133 6.04 -10.77 2.02
C ILE A 133 5.99 -11.60 0.73
N GLY A 134 5.15 -11.25 -0.22
CA GLY A 134 5.08 -11.88 -1.55
C GLY A 134 6.37 -11.74 -2.36
N SER A 135 7.09 -10.60 -2.23
CA SER A 135 8.42 -10.43 -2.82
C SER A 135 9.42 -11.46 -2.28
N THR A 136 9.28 -11.86 -1.01
CA THR A 136 10.12 -12.91 -0.42
C THR A 136 9.83 -14.28 -1.06
N VAL A 137 8.56 -14.58 -1.37
CA VAL A 137 8.18 -15.79 -2.13
C VAL A 137 8.84 -15.79 -3.52
N VAL A 138 8.79 -14.66 -4.22
CA VAL A 138 9.48 -14.50 -5.52
C VAL A 138 10.99 -14.65 -5.36
N ALA A 139 11.59 -14.03 -4.33
CA ALA A 139 13.03 -14.16 -4.06
C ALA A 139 13.45 -15.61 -3.78
N HIS A 140 12.58 -16.42 -3.15
CA HIS A 140 12.80 -17.87 -3.02
C HIS A 140 12.85 -18.53 -4.41
N GLN A 141 11.87 -18.27 -5.29
CA GLN A 141 11.82 -18.85 -6.63
C GLN A 141 13.02 -18.40 -7.50
N VAL A 142 13.50 -17.18 -7.31
CA VAL A 142 14.73 -16.68 -7.93
C VAL A 142 15.95 -17.45 -7.43
N ALA A 143 16.02 -17.73 -6.12
CA ALA A 143 17.12 -18.50 -5.52
C ALA A 143 17.14 -19.96 -6.02
N GLU A 144 15.97 -20.56 -6.25
CA GLU A 144 15.83 -21.91 -6.81
C GLU A 144 16.01 -21.95 -8.35
N GLY A 145 16.13 -20.79 -9.01
CA GLY A 145 16.34 -20.69 -10.46
C GLY A 145 15.10 -21.00 -11.29
N VAL A 146 13.91 -20.95 -10.69
CA VAL A 146 12.62 -21.13 -11.40
C VAL A 146 12.33 -19.92 -12.27
N VAL A 147 12.59 -18.73 -11.75
CA VAL A 147 12.51 -17.45 -12.48
C VAL A 147 13.72 -16.58 -12.12
N ALA A 148 13.85 -15.43 -12.79
CA ALA A 148 14.73 -14.34 -12.40
C ALA A 148 13.93 -13.05 -12.27
N TRP A 149 14.43 -12.04 -11.55
CA TRP A 149 13.75 -10.74 -11.48
C TRP A 149 13.57 -10.07 -12.85
N ASP A 150 14.45 -10.38 -13.80
CA ASP A 150 14.40 -9.89 -15.19
C ASP A 150 13.69 -10.84 -16.16
N THR A 151 13.04 -11.90 -15.67
CA THR A 151 12.20 -12.79 -16.50
C THR A 151 10.99 -12.00 -17.03
N PRO A 152 10.79 -11.93 -18.36
CA PRO A 152 9.60 -11.32 -18.94
C PRO A 152 8.33 -12.09 -18.53
N VAL A 153 7.30 -11.36 -18.11
CA VAL A 153 6.04 -11.96 -17.63
C VAL A 153 5.39 -12.85 -18.70
N VAL A 154 5.50 -12.49 -19.97
CA VAL A 154 4.93 -13.27 -21.09
C VAL A 154 5.55 -14.67 -21.27
N GLU A 155 6.71 -14.97 -20.68
CA GLU A 155 7.30 -16.31 -20.74
C GLU A 155 6.41 -17.34 -20.05
N HIS A 156 5.72 -16.96 -19.00
CA HIS A 156 4.84 -17.84 -18.21
C HIS A 156 3.36 -17.46 -18.30
N LEU A 157 3.04 -16.20 -18.67
CA LEU A 157 1.70 -15.74 -18.99
C LEU A 157 1.62 -15.27 -20.46
N PRO A 158 1.57 -16.17 -21.45
CA PRO A 158 1.64 -15.82 -22.86
C PRO A 158 0.44 -15.00 -23.36
N THR A 159 -0.65 -14.95 -22.63
CA THR A 159 -1.82 -14.11 -22.90
C THR A 159 -1.70 -12.70 -22.34
N PHE A 160 -0.71 -12.42 -21.49
CA PHE A 160 -0.46 -11.11 -20.92
C PHE A 160 -0.03 -10.14 -22.02
N THR A 161 -0.75 -9.05 -22.16
CA THR A 161 -0.47 -8.00 -23.15
C THR A 161 -0.75 -6.63 -22.55
N LEU A 162 -0.02 -5.62 -23.04
CA LEU A 162 -0.24 -4.22 -22.68
C LEU A 162 -0.49 -3.39 -23.97
N ALA A 163 -0.97 -2.15 -23.80
CA ALA A 163 -1.29 -1.27 -24.94
C ALA A 163 -0.11 -1.07 -25.91
N ASP A 164 1.12 -1.02 -25.39
CA ASP A 164 2.34 -1.03 -26.20
C ASP A 164 2.89 -2.46 -26.31
N PRO A 165 2.92 -3.08 -27.51
CA PRO A 165 3.41 -4.46 -27.70
C PRO A 165 4.88 -4.66 -27.31
N TYR A 166 5.71 -3.62 -27.40
CA TYR A 166 7.10 -3.69 -26.94
C TYR A 166 7.15 -3.82 -25.42
N VAL A 167 6.42 -2.96 -24.69
CA VAL A 167 6.32 -3.03 -23.24
C VAL A 167 5.74 -4.37 -22.82
N GLY A 168 4.60 -4.79 -23.38
CA GLY A 168 3.96 -6.07 -23.06
C GLY A 168 4.89 -7.28 -23.21
N SER A 169 5.79 -7.27 -24.23
CA SER A 169 6.73 -8.38 -24.47
C SER A 169 8.03 -8.31 -23.66
N HIS A 170 8.33 -7.19 -22.99
CA HIS A 170 9.60 -6.96 -22.30
C HIS A 170 9.45 -6.61 -20.81
N VAL A 171 8.22 -6.34 -20.34
CA VAL A 171 8.00 -6.07 -18.93
C VAL A 171 8.31 -7.32 -18.11
N THR A 172 9.12 -7.14 -17.07
CA THR A 172 9.66 -8.23 -16.25
C THR A 172 8.93 -8.35 -14.91
N VAL A 173 9.11 -9.47 -14.24
CA VAL A 173 8.66 -9.66 -12.85
C VAL A 173 9.11 -8.48 -11.98
N GLY A 174 10.39 -8.09 -12.05
CA GLY A 174 10.93 -6.98 -11.28
C GLY A 174 10.35 -5.60 -11.69
N ASP A 175 10.05 -5.37 -12.98
CA ASP A 175 9.44 -4.10 -13.40
C ASP A 175 8.05 -3.90 -12.77
N LEU A 176 7.25 -4.97 -12.67
CA LEU A 176 5.93 -4.93 -12.04
C LEU A 176 6.02 -4.85 -10.50
N TYR A 177 6.95 -5.59 -9.88
CA TYR A 177 7.21 -5.52 -8.45
C TYR A 177 7.80 -4.18 -7.99
N SER A 178 8.37 -3.39 -8.90
CA SER A 178 8.87 -2.04 -8.62
C SER A 178 7.99 -0.91 -9.19
N HIS A 179 6.77 -1.24 -9.63
CA HIS A 179 5.78 -0.27 -10.10
C HIS A 179 6.28 0.67 -11.20
N ARG A 180 7.14 0.16 -12.12
CA ARG A 180 7.72 0.92 -13.24
C ARG A 180 7.35 0.38 -14.63
N SER A 181 6.25 -0.36 -14.70
CA SER A 181 5.75 -0.95 -15.95
C SER A 181 5.18 0.06 -16.94
N GLY A 182 4.80 1.24 -16.46
CA GLY A 182 4.05 2.24 -17.20
C GLY A 182 2.53 2.08 -17.12
N LEU A 183 2.01 1.03 -16.49
CA LEU A 183 0.58 0.96 -16.13
C LEU A 183 0.23 2.16 -15.25
N PRO A 184 -0.94 2.79 -15.41
CA PRO A 184 -1.35 3.89 -14.56
C PRO A 184 -1.58 3.41 -13.11
N GLU A 185 -1.51 4.33 -12.18
CA GLU A 185 -1.77 4.08 -10.77
C GLU A 185 -3.13 3.40 -10.57
N HIS A 186 -3.18 2.39 -9.69
CA HIS A 186 -4.38 1.59 -9.40
C HIS A 186 -4.99 0.87 -10.62
N ALA A 187 -4.18 0.58 -11.64
CA ALA A 187 -4.62 -0.14 -12.84
C ALA A 187 -5.35 -1.45 -12.49
N GLY A 188 -6.64 -1.54 -12.84
CA GLY A 188 -7.48 -2.74 -12.66
C GLY A 188 -8.27 -2.78 -11.36
N ASP A 189 -7.99 -1.93 -10.37
CA ASP A 189 -8.70 -1.96 -9.07
C ASP A 189 -10.21 -1.68 -9.24
N ASP A 190 -10.58 -0.80 -10.16
CA ASP A 190 -11.96 -0.49 -10.53
C ASP A 190 -12.70 -1.67 -11.20
N LEU A 191 -11.99 -2.57 -11.87
CA LEU A 191 -12.56 -3.78 -12.44
C LEU A 191 -12.88 -4.83 -11.36
N GLU A 192 -12.02 -4.96 -10.36
CA GLU A 192 -12.29 -5.82 -9.19
C GLU A 192 -13.56 -5.35 -8.46
N ASP A 193 -13.72 -4.03 -8.28
CA ASP A 193 -14.88 -3.45 -7.60
C ASP A 193 -16.23 -3.76 -8.29
N ILE A 194 -16.22 -3.99 -9.61
CA ILE A 194 -17.42 -4.38 -10.37
C ILE A 194 -17.51 -5.90 -10.64
N GLY A 195 -16.60 -6.71 -10.04
CA GLY A 195 -16.71 -8.16 -9.97
C GLY A 195 -15.92 -8.94 -11.00
N TYR A 196 -14.92 -8.36 -11.66
CA TYR A 196 -13.99 -9.14 -12.48
C TYR A 196 -13.07 -9.98 -11.61
N ASP A 197 -12.86 -11.24 -12.02
CA ASP A 197 -11.86 -12.11 -11.45
C ASP A 197 -10.43 -11.68 -11.85
N ARG A 198 -9.41 -12.22 -11.17
CA ARG A 198 -7.98 -11.94 -11.43
C ARG A 198 -7.62 -12.06 -12.91
N ALA A 199 -8.05 -13.14 -13.56
CA ALA A 199 -7.75 -13.38 -14.97
C ALA A 199 -8.38 -12.32 -15.87
N GLY A 200 -9.63 -11.97 -15.61
CA GLY A 200 -10.37 -10.94 -16.34
C GLY A 200 -9.77 -9.55 -16.16
N VAL A 201 -9.29 -9.20 -14.95
CA VAL A 201 -8.59 -7.93 -14.71
C VAL A 201 -7.27 -7.90 -15.45
N ILE A 202 -6.41 -8.93 -15.28
CA ILE A 202 -5.09 -9.01 -15.93
C ILE A 202 -5.25 -8.93 -17.47
N GLU A 203 -6.26 -9.60 -18.03
CA GLU A 203 -6.52 -9.54 -19.46
C GLU A 203 -6.83 -8.12 -19.95
N ARG A 204 -7.53 -7.31 -19.13
CA ARG A 204 -7.98 -5.96 -19.50
C ARG A 204 -6.95 -4.86 -19.29
N LEU A 205 -5.84 -5.11 -18.62
CA LEU A 205 -4.73 -4.16 -18.49
C LEU A 205 -4.21 -3.67 -19.85
N ARG A 206 -4.43 -4.43 -20.92
CA ARG A 206 -4.08 -4.07 -22.31
C ARG A 206 -4.77 -2.82 -22.85
N TYR A 207 -5.90 -2.43 -22.27
CA TYR A 207 -6.68 -1.27 -22.72
C TYR A 207 -6.24 0.04 -22.05
N LEU A 208 -5.46 -0.05 -20.98
CA LEU A 208 -5.00 1.11 -20.24
C LEU A 208 -3.88 1.85 -20.97
N PRO A 209 -3.92 3.20 -21.00
CA PRO A 209 -2.81 3.97 -21.54
C PRO A 209 -1.56 3.79 -20.68
N LEU A 210 -0.38 3.76 -21.31
CA LEU A 210 0.88 3.59 -20.59
C LEU A 210 1.61 4.91 -20.41
N ALA A 211 2.12 5.15 -19.20
CA ALA A 211 3.15 6.12 -18.90
C ALA A 211 4.54 5.63 -19.41
N PRO A 212 5.60 6.45 -19.38
CA PRO A 212 6.92 6.04 -19.84
C PRO A 212 7.49 4.84 -19.07
N TYR A 213 7.66 3.72 -19.78
CA TYR A 213 8.17 2.45 -19.27
C TYR A 213 9.54 2.59 -18.60
N ARG A 214 9.69 2.04 -17.38
CA ARG A 214 10.89 2.07 -16.52
C ARG A 214 11.34 3.48 -16.08
N ILE A 215 10.52 4.50 -16.31
CA ILE A 215 10.83 5.89 -15.94
C ILE A 215 9.87 6.40 -14.88
N THR A 216 8.56 6.13 -15.05
CA THR A 216 7.54 6.53 -14.05
C THR A 216 7.37 5.44 -13.00
N TYR A 217 7.05 5.88 -11.80
CA TYR A 217 6.54 5.04 -10.72
C TYR A 217 5.04 5.30 -10.61
N ASP A 218 4.25 4.26 -10.87
CA ASP A 218 2.79 4.29 -10.71
C ASP A 218 2.38 3.00 -9.99
N TYR A 219 1.88 3.14 -8.76
CA TYR A 219 1.59 2.02 -7.88
C TYR A 219 0.42 1.19 -8.38
N THR A 220 0.61 -0.14 -8.59
CA THR A 220 -0.41 -1.02 -9.15
C THR A 220 -0.54 -2.33 -8.37
N ASN A 221 -1.74 -2.66 -7.91
CA ASN A 221 -2.02 -3.96 -7.29
C ASN A 221 -2.03 -5.07 -8.35
N PHE A 222 -2.79 -4.90 -9.43
CA PHE A 222 -2.90 -5.92 -10.49
C PHE A 222 -1.66 -6.03 -11.38
N GLY A 223 -0.84 -4.98 -11.49
CA GLY A 223 0.48 -5.10 -12.12
C GLY A 223 1.37 -6.08 -11.36
N LEU A 224 1.51 -5.89 -10.04
CA LEU A 224 2.25 -6.79 -9.16
C LEU A 224 1.63 -8.20 -9.14
N THR A 225 0.31 -8.29 -9.07
CA THR A 225 -0.43 -9.57 -9.11
C THR A 225 -0.15 -10.35 -10.39
N ALA A 226 -0.06 -9.69 -11.56
CA ALA A 226 0.31 -10.35 -12.82
C ALA A 226 1.73 -10.92 -12.78
N ALA A 227 2.68 -10.22 -12.14
CA ALA A 227 4.02 -10.76 -11.95
C ALA A 227 4.03 -11.98 -11.03
N ALA A 228 3.33 -11.91 -9.91
CA ALA A 228 3.21 -13.03 -8.97
C ALA A 228 2.52 -14.25 -9.60
N GLU A 229 1.47 -14.03 -10.39
CA GLU A 229 0.80 -15.08 -11.17
C GLU A 229 1.75 -15.75 -12.17
N SER A 230 2.59 -14.95 -12.84
CA SER A 230 3.64 -15.47 -13.74
C SER A 230 4.61 -16.39 -12.99
N VAL A 231 4.99 -16.04 -11.76
CA VAL A 231 5.87 -16.86 -10.91
C VAL A 231 5.16 -18.13 -10.43
N ALA A 232 3.88 -18.04 -10.05
CA ALA A 232 3.06 -19.16 -9.65
C ALA A 232 2.92 -20.19 -10.80
N VAL A 233 2.62 -19.72 -12.01
CA VAL A 233 2.57 -20.58 -13.21
C VAL A 233 3.94 -21.24 -13.48
N ALA A 234 5.04 -20.50 -13.34
CA ALA A 234 6.40 -21.04 -13.53
C ALA A 234 6.71 -22.15 -12.52
N SER A 235 6.22 -22.05 -11.29
CA SER A 235 6.40 -23.05 -10.23
C SER A 235 5.47 -24.25 -10.37
N GLY A 236 4.37 -24.11 -11.12
CA GLY A 236 3.32 -25.13 -11.28
C GLY A 236 2.32 -25.23 -10.13
N GLU A 237 2.30 -24.22 -9.24
CA GLU A 237 1.42 -24.12 -8.08
C GLU A 237 0.54 -22.87 -8.17
N ASP A 238 -0.57 -22.80 -7.43
CA ASP A 238 -1.25 -21.52 -7.24
C ASP A 238 -0.47 -20.61 -6.27
N TRP A 239 -0.73 -19.30 -6.31
CA TRP A 239 0.01 -18.34 -5.51
C TRP A 239 -0.06 -18.61 -4.00
N ALA A 240 -1.22 -18.99 -3.48
CA ALA A 240 -1.40 -19.20 -2.05
C ALA A 240 -0.71 -20.49 -1.59
N ASP A 241 -0.82 -21.58 -2.36
CA ASP A 241 -0.10 -22.84 -2.08
C ASP A 241 1.41 -22.65 -2.19
N LEU A 242 1.87 -21.91 -3.20
CA LEU A 242 3.28 -21.56 -3.33
C LEU A 242 3.78 -20.79 -2.12
N SER A 243 3.04 -19.77 -1.68
CA SER A 243 3.41 -18.93 -0.52
C SER A 243 3.46 -19.75 0.76
N GLU A 244 2.50 -20.64 0.96
CA GLU A 244 2.47 -21.57 2.10
C GLU A 244 3.69 -22.49 2.12
N GLN A 245 3.97 -23.17 1.01
CA GLN A 245 5.04 -24.16 0.91
C GLN A 245 6.43 -23.56 1.08
N VAL A 246 6.69 -22.38 0.48
CA VAL A 246 8.06 -21.85 0.41
C VAL A 246 8.37 -20.82 1.48
N LEU A 247 7.36 -20.27 2.16
CA LEU A 247 7.53 -19.22 3.15
C LEU A 247 6.83 -19.52 4.47
N TYR A 248 5.50 -19.74 4.47
CA TYR A 248 4.75 -19.80 5.73
C TYR A 248 5.06 -21.06 6.52
N GLU A 249 5.04 -22.24 5.91
CA GLU A 249 5.41 -23.51 6.57
C GLU A 249 6.86 -23.51 7.06
N PRO A 250 7.89 -23.15 6.23
CA PRO A 250 9.28 -23.16 6.67
C PRO A 250 9.58 -22.17 7.80
N LEU A 251 8.85 -21.06 7.90
CA LEU A 251 8.96 -20.10 8.99
C LEU A 251 8.08 -20.45 10.20
N GLY A 252 7.20 -21.45 10.10
CA GLY A 252 6.23 -21.78 11.13
C GLY A 252 5.18 -20.68 11.34
N MET A 253 4.78 -19.97 10.28
CA MET A 253 3.76 -18.90 10.28
C MET A 253 2.36 -19.53 10.18
N THR A 254 1.93 -20.20 11.24
CA THR A 254 0.74 -21.06 11.24
C THR A 254 -0.60 -20.32 11.24
N SER A 255 -0.59 -19.03 11.50
CA SER A 255 -1.74 -18.12 11.47
C SER A 255 -1.79 -17.24 10.21
N THR A 256 -0.91 -17.53 9.22
CA THR A 256 -0.75 -16.74 8.01
C THR A 256 -1.35 -17.47 6.81
N SER A 257 -2.12 -16.76 5.99
CA SER A 257 -2.65 -17.27 4.74
C SER A 257 -2.77 -16.17 3.68
N SER A 258 -2.71 -16.59 2.41
CA SER A 258 -3.00 -15.77 1.23
C SER A 258 -4.42 -16.00 0.69
N ARG A 259 -5.31 -16.61 1.49
CA ARG A 259 -6.72 -16.86 1.15
C ARG A 259 -7.64 -16.22 2.17
N PHE A 260 -8.61 -15.44 1.70
CA PHE A 260 -9.60 -14.82 2.58
C PHE A 260 -10.44 -15.86 3.36
N ALA A 261 -10.73 -17.01 2.75
CA ALA A 261 -11.49 -18.07 3.43
C ALA A 261 -10.81 -18.56 4.71
N ASP A 262 -9.48 -18.62 4.74
CA ASP A 262 -8.72 -19.02 5.93
C ASP A 262 -8.77 -17.93 7.01
N PHE A 263 -8.62 -16.65 6.63
CA PHE A 263 -8.86 -15.52 7.55
C PHE A 263 -10.27 -15.58 8.14
N ALA A 264 -11.29 -15.81 7.31
CA ALA A 264 -12.68 -15.85 7.76
C ALA A 264 -12.97 -17.02 8.71
N ALA A 265 -12.20 -18.12 8.60
CA ALA A 265 -12.33 -19.30 9.46
C ALA A 265 -11.61 -19.15 10.82
N GLN A 266 -10.70 -18.17 10.97
CA GLN A 266 -9.98 -17.94 12.23
C GLN A 266 -10.94 -17.47 13.33
N GLU A 267 -10.91 -18.14 14.48
CA GLU A 267 -11.67 -17.70 15.67
C GLU A 267 -11.05 -16.45 16.30
N ASN A 268 -9.70 -16.37 16.33
CA ASN A 268 -8.93 -15.23 16.86
C ASN A 268 -8.56 -14.26 15.73
N ARG A 269 -9.57 -13.66 15.08
CA ARG A 269 -9.36 -12.63 14.05
C ARG A 269 -9.95 -11.28 14.44
N ALA A 270 -9.37 -10.22 13.92
CA ALA A 270 -9.86 -8.86 14.07
C ALA A 270 -10.55 -8.39 12.77
N PRO A 271 -11.89 -8.27 12.75
CA PRO A 271 -12.59 -7.67 11.61
C PRO A 271 -12.23 -6.19 11.48
N GLY A 272 -12.34 -5.66 10.26
CA GLY A 272 -12.13 -4.24 9.99
C GLY A 272 -13.20 -3.33 10.60
N HIS A 273 -12.82 -2.09 10.90
CA HIS A 273 -13.73 -1.07 11.42
C HIS A 273 -13.55 0.24 10.65
N ILE A 274 -14.68 0.87 10.35
CA ILE A 274 -14.73 2.22 9.79
C ILE A 274 -15.35 3.18 10.81
N LEU A 275 -15.03 4.45 10.67
CA LEU A 275 -15.61 5.51 11.51
C LEU A 275 -16.96 5.94 10.93
N VAL A 276 -18.04 5.75 11.68
CA VAL A 276 -19.41 6.17 11.31
C VAL A 276 -19.94 7.05 12.42
N ASP A 277 -20.30 8.29 12.12
CA ASP A 277 -20.79 9.27 13.08
C ASP A 277 -19.89 9.44 14.32
N GLY A 278 -18.58 9.27 14.17
CA GLY A 278 -17.60 9.41 15.23
C GLY A 278 -17.39 8.15 16.10
N GLU A 279 -18.02 7.03 15.75
CA GLU A 279 -17.84 5.75 16.42
C GLU A 279 -17.29 4.69 15.45
N TYR A 280 -16.37 3.84 15.92
CA TYR A 280 -15.88 2.72 15.13
C TYR A 280 -16.89 1.59 15.06
N VAL A 281 -17.27 1.21 13.85
CA VAL A 281 -18.25 0.16 13.57
C VAL A 281 -17.57 -0.95 12.76
N ALA A 282 -17.68 -2.19 13.24
CA ALA A 282 -17.18 -3.34 12.51
C ALA A 282 -17.94 -3.49 11.18
N ARG A 283 -17.21 -3.64 10.09
CA ARG A 283 -17.73 -3.94 8.76
C ARG A 283 -17.37 -5.35 8.34
N ASP A 284 -18.20 -5.92 7.47
CA ASP A 284 -17.84 -7.11 6.75
C ASP A 284 -16.67 -6.79 5.84
N VAL A 285 -15.70 -7.62 5.93
CA VAL A 285 -14.36 -7.42 5.45
C VAL A 285 -14.26 -7.45 3.93
N ARG A 286 -13.29 -6.73 3.41
CA ARG A 286 -12.85 -6.83 2.04
C ARG A 286 -12.35 -8.26 1.74
N VAL A 287 -12.77 -8.82 0.62
CA VAL A 287 -12.27 -10.08 0.06
C VAL A 287 -11.24 -9.75 -1.03
N PRO A 288 -9.93 -9.77 -0.72
CA PRO A 288 -8.88 -9.34 -1.64
C PRO A 288 -8.28 -10.50 -2.46
N ASP A 289 -9.00 -11.61 -2.65
CA ASP A 289 -8.45 -12.82 -3.27
C ASP A 289 -8.02 -12.60 -4.72
N GLU A 290 -8.67 -11.70 -5.45
CA GLU A 290 -8.32 -11.41 -6.84
C GLU A 290 -6.97 -10.70 -6.98
N GLN A 291 -6.58 -9.92 -5.97
CA GLN A 291 -5.27 -9.29 -5.85
C GLN A 291 -4.46 -9.85 -4.68
N SER A 292 -4.65 -11.11 -4.31
CA SER A 292 -4.03 -11.73 -3.13
C SER A 292 -2.50 -11.50 -3.02
N PRO A 293 -1.71 -11.58 -4.11
CA PRO A 293 -0.27 -11.28 -4.04
C PRO A 293 0.06 -9.85 -3.57
N ALA A 294 -0.85 -8.90 -3.85
CA ALA A 294 -0.65 -7.49 -3.55
C ALA A 294 -1.30 -7.05 -2.24
N GLY A 295 -2.37 -7.72 -1.80
CA GLY A 295 -3.17 -7.25 -0.67
C GLY A 295 -3.85 -8.35 0.17
N GLY A 296 -3.74 -9.64 -0.20
CA GLY A 296 -4.59 -10.70 0.35
C GLY A 296 -4.03 -11.48 1.53
N ILE A 297 -2.83 -11.18 2.00
CA ILE A 297 -2.27 -11.89 3.17
C ILE A 297 -2.99 -11.44 4.43
N SER A 298 -3.32 -12.42 5.27
CA SER A 298 -3.71 -12.23 6.66
C SER A 298 -2.69 -12.91 7.58
N SER A 299 -2.38 -12.30 8.73
CA SER A 299 -1.37 -12.82 9.65
C SER A 299 -1.51 -12.23 11.04
N SER A 300 -0.79 -12.80 12.01
CA SER A 300 -0.57 -12.26 13.35
C SER A 300 0.78 -11.54 13.44
N VAL A 301 0.97 -10.68 14.47
CA VAL A 301 2.28 -10.05 14.68
C VAL A 301 3.36 -11.06 15.05
N GLU A 302 3.00 -12.18 15.71
CA GLU A 302 3.95 -13.26 16.00
C GLU A 302 4.50 -13.92 14.73
N ASP A 303 3.63 -14.18 13.76
CA ASP A 303 4.06 -14.77 12.49
C ASP A 303 4.86 -13.76 11.64
N VAL A 304 4.41 -12.51 11.55
CA VAL A 304 5.18 -11.46 10.85
C VAL A 304 6.54 -11.25 11.50
N ALA A 305 6.67 -11.36 12.82
CA ALA A 305 7.98 -11.27 13.51
C ALA A 305 8.96 -12.37 13.07
N LYS A 306 8.47 -13.59 12.78
CA LYS A 306 9.32 -14.68 12.21
C LYS A 306 9.84 -14.30 10.82
N TRP A 307 8.99 -13.73 9.97
CA TRP A 307 9.39 -13.22 8.67
C TRP A 307 10.40 -12.07 8.79
N LEU A 308 10.19 -11.12 9.72
CA LEU A 308 11.15 -10.03 9.97
C LEU A 308 12.48 -10.55 10.50
N THR A 309 12.49 -11.59 11.35
CA THR A 309 13.71 -12.27 11.82
C THR A 309 14.49 -12.84 10.64
N MET A 310 13.83 -13.57 9.75
CA MET A 310 14.42 -14.09 8.53
C MET A 310 14.96 -12.97 7.62
N LEU A 311 14.22 -11.88 7.48
CA LEU A 311 14.59 -10.73 6.65
C LEU A 311 15.89 -10.07 7.18
N LEU A 312 15.97 -9.79 8.49
CA LEU A 312 17.16 -9.23 9.14
C LEU A 312 18.37 -10.19 9.06
N ALA A 313 18.11 -11.50 9.08
CA ALA A 313 19.14 -12.54 8.92
C ALA A 313 19.50 -12.83 7.45
N ASN A 314 19.14 -11.94 6.49
CA ASN A 314 19.42 -12.09 5.06
C ASN A 314 18.96 -13.43 4.46
N GLY A 315 17.78 -13.89 4.85
CA GLY A 315 17.13 -15.09 4.30
C GLY A 315 17.40 -16.38 5.07
N GLU A 316 18.03 -16.32 6.24
CA GLU A 316 18.22 -17.47 7.13
C GLU A 316 17.20 -17.45 8.28
N TYR A 317 16.68 -18.64 8.63
CA TYR A 317 15.78 -18.82 9.77
C TYR A 317 15.98 -20.20 10.37
N GLU A 318 16.23 -20.31 11.69
CA GLU A 318 16.45 -21.56 12.45
C GLU A 318 17.45 -22.53 11.79
N GLY A 319 18.48 -21.97 11.14
CA GLY A 319 19.52 -22.75 10.45
C GLY A 319 19.14 -23.25 9.05
N GLY A 320 17.91 -22.95 8.58
CA GLY A 320 17.44 -23.14 7.21
C GLY A 320 17.62 -21.86 6.38
N ARG A 321 17.67 -22.00 5.06
CA ARG A 321 17.72 -20.87 4.13
C ARG A 321 16.41 -20.79 3.36
N ILE A 322 15.67 -19.70 3.57
CA ILE A 322 14.40 -19.40 2.90
C ILE A 322 14.64 -18.76 1.53
N ALA A 323 15.53 -17.78 1.47
CA ALA A 323 15.91 -17.12 0.23
C ALA A 323 17.41 -16.82 0.21
N SER A 324 18.01 -16.73 -0.98
CA SER A 324 19.44 -16.38 -1.05
C SER A 324 19.65 -14.89 -0.74
N PRO A 325 20.77 -14.51 -0.08
CA PRO A 325 21.10 -13.11 0.15
C PRO A 325 21.11 -12.27 -1.14
N ALA A 326 21.53 -12.85 -2.26
CA ALA A 326 21.57 -12.15 -3.54
C ALA A 326 20.18 -11.84 -4.10
N ALA A 327 19.21 -12.76 -3.95
CA ALA A 327 17.84 -12.57 -4.41
C ALA A 327 17.12 -11.51 -3.56
N LEU A 328 17.29 -11.54 -2.23
CA LEU A 328 16.76 -10.53 -1.31
C LEU A 328 17.42 -9.16 -1.51
N GLN A 329 18.74 -9.11 -1.69
CA GLN A 329 19.45 -7.85 -1.93
C GLN A 329 18.92 -7.14 -3.19
N ALA A 330 18.52 -7.88 -4.22
CA ALA A 330 17.90 -7.31 -5.40
C ALA A 330 16.57 -6.62 -5.06
N ALA A 331 15.76 -7.24 -4.17
CA ALA A 331 14.49 -6.67 -3.71
C ALA A 331 14.69 -5.40 -2.84
N PHE A 332 15.77 -5.34 -2.07
CA PHE A 332 16.13 -4.21 -1.20
C PHE A 332 16.90 -3.10 -1.92
N THR A 333 17.20 -3.27 -3.19
CA THR A 333 17.89 -2.26 -3.99
C THR A 333 16.86 -1.31 -4.61
N PRO A 334 17.03 0.03 -4.50
CA PRO A 334 16.18 0.99 -5.18
C PRO A 334 16.08 0.72 -6.69
N GLN A 335 14.87 0.53 -7.18
CA GLN A 335 14.55 0.22 -8.59
C GLN A 335 13.81 1.37 -9.27
N SER A 336 13.01 2.11 -8.50
CA SER A 336 12.22 3.25 -8.95
C SER A 336 12.25 4.37 -7.90
N THR A 337 12.00 5.59 -8.35
CA THR A 337 11.79 6.75 -7.48
C THR A 337 10.30 6.81 -7.16
N SER A 338 9.92 6.45 -5.93
CA SER A 338 8.52 6.49 -5.48
C SER A 338 8.07 7.88 -5.05
N SER A 339 8.99 8.69 -4.52
CA SER A 339 8.74 10.07 -4.14
C SER A 339 9.90 10.95 -4.59
N PRO A 340 9.72 11.78 -5.64
CA PRO A 340 10.72 12.75 -6.05
C PRO A 340 11.00 13.77 -4.92
N PRO A 341 12.24 14.28 -4.80
CA PRO A 341 12.54 15.29 -3.79
C PRO A 341 11.81 16.60 -4.12
N GLU A 342 11.14 17.18 -3.14
CA GLU A 342 10.44 18.48 -3.30
C GLU A 342 11.42 19.64 -3.45
N THR A 343 12.59 19.56 -2.79
CA THR A 343 13.66 20.54 -2.81
C THR A 343 15.01 19.88 -3.10
N PRO A 344 16.04 20.60 -3.58
CA PRO A 344 17.35 20.02 -3.89
C PRO A 344 18.06 19.36 -2.70
N ASP A 345 17.67 19.68 -1.48
CA ASP A 345 18.21 19.16 -0.21
C ASP A 345 17.29 18.13 0.48
N SER A 346 16.10 17.87 -0.06
CA SER A 346 15.24 16.80 0.44
C SER A 346 15.66 15.43 -0.12
N ARG A 347 15.36 14.37 0.64
CA ARG A 347 15.66 12.99 0.25
C ARG A 347 14.61 12.47 -0.70
N THR A 348 15.05 11.63 -1.63
CA THR A 348 14.20 10.90 -2.55
C THR A 348 13.64 9.66 -1.85
N GLY A 349 12.34 9.40 -1.96
CA GLY A 349 11.75 8.10 -1.68
C GLY A 349 12.07 7.12 -2.81
N SER A 350 12.37 5.88 -2.47
CA SER A 350 12.69 4.84 -3.45
C SER A 350 11.91 3.57 -3.15
N TYR A 351 11.62 2.82 -4.20
CA TYR A 351 10.96 1.52 -4.11
C TYR A 351 11.82 0.44 -4.76
N GLY A 352 11.97 -0.68 -4.05
CA GLY A 352 12.64 -1.88 -4.53
C GLY A 352 11.68 -2.84 -5.23
N TYR A 353 11.86 -4.14 -5.07
CA TYR A 353 10.86 -5.11 -5.50
C TYR A 353 9.92 -5.43 -4.33
N GLY A 354 8.82 -4.67 -4.22
CA GLY A 354 7.82 -4.84 -3.17
C GLY A 354 8.18 -4.21 -1.81
N PHE A 355 9.23 -3.41 -1.71
CA PHE A 355 9.68 -2.74 -0.48
C PHE A 355 9.87 -1.25 -0.71
N ASP A 356 9.42 -0.43 0.23
CA ASP A 356 9.96 0.92 0.37
C ASP A 356 11.40 0.83 0.88
N VAL A 357 12.32 1.51 0.18
CA VAL A 357 13.74 1.56 0.51
C VAL A 357 14.12 2.99 0.83
N GLY A 358 14.19 3.29 2.12
CA GLY A 358 14.46 4.61 2.64
C GLY A 358 15.87 4.80 3.17
N THR A 359 16.18 6.03 3.55
CA THR A 359 17.36 6.39 4.35
C THR A 359 16.91 7.32 5.45
N SER A 360 17.03 6.87 6.70
CA SER A 360 16.65 7.65 7.88
C SER A 360 17.49 8.93 8.03
N SER A 361 17.08 9.82 8.93
CA SER A 361 17.83 11.05 9.27
C SER A 361 19.21 10.74 9.86
N SER A 362 19.40 9.59 10.50
CA SER A 362 20.70 9.10 10.97
C SER A 362 21.63 8.59 9.87
N GLY A 363 21.14 8.44 8.63
CA GLY A 363 21.87 7.87 7.50
C GLY A 363 21.77 6.34 7.36
N ARG A 364 20.95 5.66 8.19
CA ARG A 364 20.70 4.23 8.08
C ARG A 364 19.68 3.92 7.01
N VAL A 365 19.92 2.84 6.27
CA VAL A 365 18.91 2.29 5.35
C VAL A 365 17.74 1.75 6.16
N THR A 366 16.53 2.03 5.69
CA THR A 366 15.28 1.46 6.22
C THR A 366 14.58 0.68 5.12
N LEU A 367 13.99 -0.45 5.50
CA LEU A 367 13.06 -1.21 4.68
C LEU A 367 11.70 -1.12 5.35
N SER A 368 10.68 -0.77 4.59
CA SER A 368 9.34 -0.61 5.16
C SER A 368 8.26 -0.94 4.13
N HIS A 369 7.04 -1.04 4.58
CA HIS A 369 5.82 -0.97 3.79
C HIS A 369 4.64 -0.70 4.71
N SER A 370 3.66 0.05 4.21
CA SER A 370 2.34 0.19 4.84
C SER A 370 1.30 -0.65 4.11
N GLY A 371 0.22 -0.98 4.80
CA GLY A 371 -0.94 -1.61 4.23
C GLY A 371 -2.21 -0.92 4.68
N ALA A 372 -3.15 -0.71 3.76
CA ALA A 372 -4.40 -0.05 4.05
C ALA A 372 -5.56 -0.69 3.29
N PHE A 373 -6.67 -0.91 4.01
CA PHE A 373 -7.99 -1.08 3.42
C PHE A 373 -8.92 -0.03 4.01
N ALA A 374 -9.60 0.72 3.16
CA ALA A 374 -10.60 1.70 3.59
C ALA A 374 -11.71 1.05 4.41
N SER A 375 -11.99 -0.24 4.16
CA SER A 375 -12.91 -1.09 4.91
C SER A 375 -12.45 -1.47 6.32
N GLY A 376 -11.25 -1.04 6.76
CA GLY A 376 -10.87 -1.12 8.16
C GLY A 376 -9.63 -1.95 8.49
N ALA A 377 -8.57 -1.85 7.71
CA ALA A 377 -7.26 -2.35 8.09
C ALA A 377 -6.20 -1.29 7.83
N ALA A 378 -5.31 -1.09 8.78
CA ALA A 378 -4.10 -0.30 8.61
C ALA A 378 -2.93 -1.03 9.27
N THR A 379 -1.83 -1.18 8.54
CA THR A 379 -0.68 -1.97 8.97
C THR A 379 0.62 -1.32 8.51
N ALA A 380 1.69 -1.50 9.26
CA ALA A 380 3.00 -1.03 8.85
C ALA A 380 4.11 -1.90 9.45
N PHE A 381 5.24 -2.01 8.75
CA PHE A 381 6.48 -2.44 9.35
C PHE A 381 7.61 -1.49 8.99
N THR A 382 8.62 -1.42 9.84
CA THR A 382 9.88 -0.75 9.58
C THR A 382 11.02 -1.61 10.11
N ALA A 383 12.00 -1.88 9.24
CA ALA A 383 13.23 -2.57 9.59
C ALA A 383 14.43 -1.65 9.39
N ILE A 384 15.39 -1.68 10.32
CA ILE A 384 16.68 -0.98 10.27
C ILE A 384 17.76 -2.04 10.30
N PRO A 385 18.16 -2.62 9.13
CA PRO A 385 19.06 -3.77 9.09
C PRO A 385 20.41 -3.54 9.80
N SER A 386 20.96 -2.33 9.72
CA SER A 386 22.24 -2.00 10.38
C SER A 386 22.14 -1.88 11.91
N ALA A 387 20.94 -1.83 12.46
CA ALA A 387 20.66 -1.87 13.90
C ALA A 387 20.11 -3.25 14.35
N ASP A 388 19.96 -4.19 13.40
CA ASP A 388 19.37 -5.51 13.63
C ASP A 388 18.03 -5.42 14.38
N VAL A 389 17.15 -4.50 13.96
CA VAL A 389 15.86 -4.25 14.60
C VAL A 389 14.77 -4.05 13.56
N ALA A 390 13.59 -4.56 13.85
CA ALA A 390 12.36 -4.30 13.09
C ALA A 390 11.13 -4.25 13.99
N ILE A 391 10.16 -3.43 13.61
CA ILE A 391 8.84 -3.33 14.23
C ILE A 391 7.75 -3.63 13.21
N VAL A 392 6.68 -4.30 13.64
CA VAL A 392 5.42 -4.43 12.91
C VAL A 392 4.26 -3.98 13.79
N VAL A 393 3.34 -3.26 13.18
CA VAL A 393 2.11 -2.75 13.81
C VAL A 393 0.92 -3.09 12.94
N LEU A 394 -0.06 -3.79 13.50
CA LEU A 394 -1.30 -4.18 12.82
C LEU A 394 -2.49 -3.58 13.55
N THR A 395 -3.42 -2.96 12.83
CA THR A 395 -4.65 -2.41 13.40
C THR A 395 -5.88 -2.88 12.62
N ASN A 396 -7.02 -2.88 13.28
CA ASN A 396 -8.32 -3.24 12.68
C ASN A 396 -9.21 -2.01 12.44
N ALA A 397 -8.61 -0.90 12.10
CA ALA A 397 -9.31 0.35 11.83
C ALA A 397 -8.96 0.89 10.43
N ALA A 398 -9.83 1.70 9.86
CA ALA A 398 -9.55 2.45 8.64
C ALA A 398 -8.25 3.27 8.79
N PRO A 399 -7.49 3.47 7.71
CA PRO A 399 -6.15 4.05 7.77
C PRO A 399 -6.19 5.54 8.16
N ILE A 400 -5.65 5.85 9.34
CA ILE A 400 -5.48 7.20 9.88
C ILE A 400 -4.04 7.45 10.36
N GLY A 401 -3.09 6.58 9.97
CA GLY A 401 -1.66 6.74 10.22
C GLY A 401 -1.14 6.13 11.52
N VAL A 402 -1.97 5.49 12.34
CA VAL A 402 -1.54 4.96 13.65
C VAL A 402 -0.39 3.96 13.57
N PRO A 403 -0.40 2.95 12.64
CA PRO A 403 0.73 2.04 12.52
C PRO A 403 2.03 2.73 12.11
N GLU A 404 1.95 3.67 11.19
CA GLU A 404 3.09 4.42 10.68
C GLU A 404 3.68 5.34 11.76
N ILE A 405 2.81 6.02 12.52
CA ILE A 405 3.21 6.89 13.64
C ILE A 405 4.00 6.08 14.66
N LEU A 406 3.44 4.94 15.13
CA LEU A 406 4.11 4.12 16.14
C LEU A 406 5.44 3.57 15.64
N ALA A 407 5.50 3.12 14.39
CA ALA A 407 6.73 2.60 13.78
C ALA A 407 7.80 3.70 13.63
N ALA A 408 7.40 4.93 13.28
CA ALA A 408 8.31 6.07 13.15
C ALA A 408 8.81 6.57 14.52
N GLU A 409 7.94 6.69 15.52
CA GLU A 409 8.32 7.05 16.89
C GLU A 409 9.29 6.03 17.49
N PHE A 410 9.02 4.73 17.30
CA PHE A 410 9.93 3.67 17.73
C PHE A 410 11.28 3.75 17.01
N ALA A 411 11.29 3.98 15.69
CA ALA A 411 12.52 4.13 14.92
C ALA A 411 13.35 5.34 15.40
N ASP A 412 12.72 6.43 15.83
CA ASP A 412 13.39 7.58 16.43
C ASP A 412 13.98 7.22 17.80
N LEU A 413 13.22 6.55 18.67
CA LEU A 413 13.73 6.07 19.97
C LEU A 413 14.93 5.15 19.82
N VAL A 414 14.88 4.20 18.87
CA VAL A 414 16.00 3.31 18.55
C VAL A 414 17.24 4.10 18.13
N GLN A 415 17.09 5.10 17.27
CA GLN A 415 18.22 5.79 16.65
C GLN A 415 18.74 6.96 17.48
N PHE A 416 17.88 7.66 18.23
CA PHE A 416 18.19 8.90 18.91
C PHE A 416 17.91 8.88 20.42
N GLY A 417 17.17 7.90 20.92
CA GLY A 417 16.71 7.83 22.31
C GLY A 417 15.57 8.80 22.65
N GLU A 418 15.07 9.53 21.66
CA GLU A 418 13.94 10.47 21.80
C GLU A 418 13.15 10.55 20.48
N VAL A 419 11.86 10.82 20.54
CA VAL A 419 11.05 11.14 19.37
C VAL A 419 11.42 12.55 18.87
N ARG A 420 11.77 12.67 17.59
CA ARG A 420 12.39 13.87 16.99
C ARG A 420 11.40 14.74 16.22
N GLU A 421 10.34 14.14 15.69
CA GLU A 421 9.39 14.80 14.81
C GLU A 421 7.96 14.66 15.32
N ASP A 422 7.07 15.55 14.89
CA ASP A 422 5.62 15.40 15.11
C ASP A 422 5.04 14.40 14.11
N TRP A 423 5.34 13.11 14.31
CA TRP A 423 4.86 12.05 13.42
C TRP A 423 3.34 11.99 13.35
N SER A 424 2.66 12.29 14.45
CA SER A 424 1.19 12.35 14.48
C SER A 424 0.65 13.41 13.53
N GLY A 425 1.19 14.63 13.56
CA GLY A 425 0.81 15.69 12.63
C GLY A 425 1.12 15.33 11.18
N LEU A 426 2.32 14.82 10.91
CA LEU A 426 2.77 14.49 9.56
C LEU A 426 1.91 13.40 8.90
N TYR A 427 1.64 12.29 9.60
CA TYR A 427 0.85 11.20 9.03
C TYR A 427 -0.64 11.51 8.98
N THR A 428 -1.19 12.25 9.96
CA THR A 428 -2.57 12.70 9.90
C THR A 428 -2.80 13.61 8.69
N ASP A 429 -1.90 14.57 8.43
CA ASP A 429 -1.98 15.44 7.25
C ASP A 429 -1.84 14.66 5.94
N ALA A 430 -0.87 13.72 5.87
CA ALA A 430 -0.62 12.91 4.68
C ALA A 430 -1.81 11.99 4.31
N LEU A 431 -2.52 11.46 5.31
CA LEU A 431 -3.63 10.54 5.12
C LEU A 431 -5.01 11.22 5.18
N SER A 432 -5.06 12.53 5.45
CA SER A 432 -6.33 13.25 5.62
C SER A 432 -7.28 13.13 4.43
N SER A 433 -6.74 13.06 3.21
CA SER A 433 -7.53 12.95 1.98
C SER A 433 -7.93 11.53 1.60
N PHE A 434 -7.44 10.50 2.33
CA PHE A 434 -7.74 9.10 1.99
C PHE A 434 -9.23 8.76 2.11
N ALA A 435 -9.94 9.43 3.01
CA ALA A 435 -11.38 9.28 3.21
C ALA A 435 -12.24 10.33 2.49
N ASP A 436 -11.62 11.21 1.68
CA ASP A 436 -12.36 12.27 1.00
C ASP A 436 -13.21 11.70 -0.15
N PRO A 437 -14.49 12.04 -0.22
CA PRO A 437 -15.36 11.63 -1.33
C PRO A 437 -14.83 12.13 -2.68
N VAL A 438 -14.98 11.31 -3.72
CA VAL A 438 -14.53 11.60 -5.08
C VAL A 438 -15.70 12.03 -5.97
N GLY A 439 -15.44 12.92 -6.90
CA GLY A 439 -16.39 13.37 -7.91
C GLY A 439 -16.61 14.89 -7.93
N SER A 440 -16.81 15.44 -9.11
CA SER A 440 -16.92 16.89 -9.30
C SER A 440 -18.18 17.52 -8.70
N LEU A 441 -19.16 16.71 -8.29
CA LEU A 441 -20.43 17.15 -7.70
C LEU A 441 -20.53 16.89 -6.18
N VAL A 442 -19.47 16.39 -5.56
CA VAL A 442 -19.43 16.19 -4.10
C VAL A 442 -19.73 17.51 -3.39
N GLY A 443 -20.67 17.47 -2.43
CA GLY A 443 -21.10 18.64 -1.67
C GLY A 443 -21.91 19.67 -2.45
N GLN A 444 -22.27 19.39 -3.71
CA GLN A 444 -23.12 20.26 -4.51
C GLN A 444 -24.59 19.81 -4.47
N SER A 445 -25.48 20.71 -4.86
CA SER A 445 -26.91 20.42 -5.06
C SER A 445 -27.28 20.66 -6.53
N PRO A 446 -28.28 19.94 -7.06
CA PRO A 446 -28.80 20.22 -8.40
C PRO A 446 -29.19 21.68 -8.57
N PRO A 447 -29.21 22.22 -9.81
CA PRO A 447 -29.75 23.56 -10.09
C PRO A 447 -31.17 23.74 -9.51
N ALA A 448 -31.49 24.94 -9.09
CA ALA A 448 -32.84 25.22 -8.53
C ALA A 448 -33.98 25.02 -9.55
N ASP A 449 -33.66 25.12 -10.83
CA ASP A 449 -34.58 24.87 -11.95
C ASP A 449 -33.83 24.05 -13.01
N PRO A 450 -33.70 22.73 -12.80
CA PRO A 450 -32.93 21.88 -13.71
C PRO A 450 -33.67 21.73 -15.05
N GLU A 451 -32.90 21.66 -16.14
CA GLU A 451 -33.48 21.30 -17.43
C GLU A 451 -34.06 19.87 -17.34
N PRO A 452 -35.30 19.63 -17.80
CA PRO A 452 -35.89 18.30 -17.70
C PRO A 452 -35.12 17.27 -18.56
N PRO A 453 -35.07 16.02 -18.12
CA PRO A 453 -34.48 14.96 -18.92
C PRO A 453 -35.34 14.66 -20.15
N LYS A 454 -34.75 14.01 -21.16
CA LYS A 454 -35.49 13.35 -22.23
C LYS A 454 -36.38 12.23 -21.66
N PRO A 455 -37.31 11.65 -22.47
CA PRO A 455 -38.01 10.43 -22.06
C PRO A 455 -37.00 9.37 -21.58
N LEU A 456 -37.25 8.72 -20.44
CA LEU A 456 -36.31 7.78 -19.84
C LEU A 456 -35.92 6.64 -20.80
N ALA A 457 -36.86 6.21 -21.66
CA ALA A 457 -36.62 5.21 -22.69
C ALA A 457 -35.48 5.59 -23.68
N ASP A 458 -35.19 6.90 -23.85
CA ASP A 458 -34.12 7.35 -24.73
C ASP A 458 -32.72 7.02 -24.15
N TYR A 459 -32.61 6.85 -22.83
CA TYR A 459 -31.37 6.50 -22.13
C TYR A 459 -31.19 4.99 -21.95
N THR A 460 -32.28 4.20 -22.02
CA THR A 460 -32.19 2.75 -21.79
C THR A 460 -31.46 2.03 -22.92
N GLY A 461 -30.83 0.90 -22.59
CA GLY A 461 -30.14 0.04 -23.54
C GLY A 461 -28.82 -0.51 -23.01
N VAL A 462 -28.11 -1.20 -23.89
CA VAL A 462 -26.75 -1.70 -23.63
C VAL A 462 -25.75 -0.70 -24.18
N TYR A 463 -24.71 -0.46 -23.40
CA TYR A 463 -23.61 0.44 -23.74
C TYR A 463 -22.30 -0.34 -23.62
N ASP A 464 -21.55 -0.43 -24.70
CA ASP A 464 -20.34 -1.25 -24.79
C ASP A 464 -19.07 -0.45 -24.44
N ASN A 465 -18.18 -1.08 -23.72
CA ASN A 465 -16.85 -0.57 -23.39
C ASN A 465 -15.83 -1.72 -23.42
N GLU A 466 -14.65 -1.50 -24.01
CA GLU A 466 -13.66 -2.57 -24.13
C GLU A 466 -12.98 -2.91 -22.79
N TYR A 467 -12.75 -1.90 -21.94
CA TYR A 467 -12.07 -2.08 -20.64
C TYR A 467 -13.05 -2.56 -19.56
N PHE A 468 -14.17 -1.86 -19.35
CA PHE A 468 -15.15 -2.21 -18.32
C PHE A 468 -16.15 -3.30 -18.73
N GLY A 469 -16.19 -3.67 -20.02
CA GLY A 469 -17.24 -4.51 -20.57
C GLY A 469 -18.55 -3.75 -20.75
N PRO A 470 -19.68 -4.46 -21.08
CA PRO A 470 -20.96 -3.82 -21.31
C PRO A 470 -21.59 -3.32 -20.00
N ALA A 471 -22.22 -2.15 -20.09
CA ALA A 471 -23.12 -1.62 -19.06
C ALA A 471 -24.55 -1.61 -19.59
N ARG A 472 -25.53 -1.79 -18.71
CA ARG A 472 -26.95 -1.68 -19.04
C ARG A 472 -27.57 -0.52 -18.29
N ILE A 473 -28.34 0.31 -19.01
CA ILE A 473 -29.21 1.30 -18.39
C ILE A 473 -30.63 0.75 -18.47
N GLU A 474 -31.23 0.52 -17.32
CA GLU A 474 -32.56 -0.06 -17.17
C GLU A 474 -33.52 0.96 -16.55
N GLU A 475 -34.80 0.92 -16.97
CA GLU A 475 -35.86 1.69 -16.35
C GLU A 475 -36.74 0.75 -15.49
N ASN A 476 -36.82 1.05 -14.21
CA ASN A 476 -37.61 0.31 -13.23
C ASN A 476 -38.48 1.29 -12.43
N ASP A 477 -39.79 1.12 -12.49
CA ASP A 477 -40.78 1.94 -11.77
C ASP A 477 -40.65 3.47 -12.00
N GLY A 478 -40.14 3.87 -13.17
CA GLY A 478 -39.99 5.29 -13.55
C GLY A 478 -38.67 5.92 -13.09
N GLU A 479 -37.69 5.09 -12.68
CA GLU A 479 -36.34 5.50 -12.31
C GLU A 479 -35.34 4.73 -13.18
N LEU A 480 -34.20 5.36 -13.46
CA LEU A 480 -33.10 4.70 -14.17
C LEU A 480 -32.12 4.05 -13.20
N ALA A 481 -31.56 2.93 -13.62
CA ALA A 481 -30.46 2.26 -12.94
C ALA A 481 -29.36 1.86 -13.94
N LEU A 482 -28.12 2.04 -13.52
CA LEU A 482 -26.93 1.49 -14.19
C LEU A 482 -26.65 0.11 -13.63
N VAL A 483 -26.48 -0.89 -14.50
CA VAL A 483 -26.02 -2.25 -14.16
C VAL A 483 -24.73 -2.51 -14.91
N ILE A 484 -23.66 -2.89 -14.19
CA ILE A 484 -22.31 -3.02 -14.76
C ILE A 484 -21.52 -4.17 -14.10
N GLY A 485 -20.60 -4.73 -14.86
CA GLY A 485 -19.66 -5.76 -14.42
C GLY A 485 -20.26 -7.15 -14.32
N PRO A 486 -19.39 -8.19 -14.11
CA PRO A 486 -19.82 -9.59 -14.00
C PRO A 486 -20.79 -9.85 -12.84
N ASP A 487 -20.70 -9.07 -11.77
CA ASP A 487 -21.56 -9.19 -10.58
C ASP A 487 -22.90 -8.48 -10.71
N ASP A 488 -23.20 -7.90 -11.88
CA ASP A 488 -24.41 -7.08 -12.09
C ASP A 488 -24.57 -5.96 -11.02
N ARG A 489 -23.46 -5.26 -10.70
CA ARG A 489 -23.49 -4.15 -9.74
C ARG A 489 -24.49 -3.10 -10.21
N THR A 490 -25.42 -2.74 -9.34
CA THR A 490 -26.54 -1.85 -9.68
C THR A 490 -26.44 -0.53 -8.93
N TYR A 491 -26.49 0.59 -9.68
CA TYR A 491 -26.41 1.94 -9.15
C TYR A 491 -27.64 2.72 -9.60
N PRO A 492 -28.46 3.30 -8.69
CA PRO A 492 -29.59 4.14 -9.04
C PRO A 492 -29.10 5.44 -9.69
N LEU A 493 -29.67 5.83 -10.82
CA LEU A 493 -29.37 7.08 -11.50
C LEU A 493 -30.35 8.17 -11.12
N THR A 494 -29.89 9.16 -10.39
CA THR A 494 -30.69 10.33 -10.00
C THR A 494 -30.49 11.46 -10.99
N HIS A 495 -31.58 12.04 -11.53
CA HIS A 495 -31.49 13.15 -12.45
C HIS A 495 -30.85 14.38 -11.79
N TRP A 496 -29.92 15.03 -12.49
CA TRP A 496 -29.22 16.23 -12.02
C TRP A 496 -29.57 17.46 -12.82
N ASP A 497 -29.40 17.43 -14.15
CA ASP A 497 -29.73 18.56 -15.05
C ASP A 497 -29.67 18.11 -16.52
N GLY A 498 -30.73 18.28 -17.30
CA GLY A 498 -30.78 17.87 -18.70
C GLY A 498 -30.45 16.38 -18.90
N ASP A 499 -29.39 16.09 -19.67
CA ASP A 499 -28.93 14.73 -19.94
C ASP A 499 -27.88 14.25 -18.91
N VAL A 500 -27.71 14.92 -17.77
CA VAL A 500 -26.80 14.56 -16.68
C VAL A 500 -27.56 13.88 -15.55
N PHE A 501 -27.09 12.70 -15.18
CA PHE A 501 -27.54 11.97 -13.99
C PHE A 501 -26.35 11.76 -13.04
N THR A 502 -26.63 11.37 -11.81
CA THR A 502 -25.62 11.05 -10.79
C THR A 502 -25.93 9.72 -10.12
N PHE A 503 -24.89 9.05 -9.65
CA PHE A 503 -25.03 7.87 -8.80
C PHE A 503 -23.96 7.85 -7.70
N PRO A 504 -24.31 7.36 -6.51
CA PRO A 504 -23.37 7.21 -5.42
C PRO A 504 -22.53 5.94 -5.62
N LEU A 505 -21.28 5.99 -5.15
CA LEU A 505 -20.40 4.83 -4.99
C LEU A 505 -19.93 4.76 -3.53
N SER A 506 -19.76 3.53 -3.05
CA SER A 506 -19.12 3.25 -1.77
C SER A 506 -18.48 1.86 -1.88
N ASN A 507 -17.18 1.82 -2.07
CA ASN A 507 -16.35 0.62 -2.18
C ASN A 507 -14.95 0.93 -1.64
N GLU A 508 -13.98 0.05 -1.87
CA GLU A 508 -12.61 0.22 -1.37
C GLU A 508 -11.91 1.47 -1.95
N ASN A 509 -12.21 1.82 -3.21
CA ASN A 509 -11.57 2.94 -3.92
C ASN A 509 -12.47 4.19 -4.00
N ALA A 510 -13.70 4.10 -3.51
CA ALA A 510 -14.69 5.17 -3.48
C ALA A 510 -15.22 5.37 -2.06
N PRO A 511 -14.62 6.28 -1.26
CA PRO A 511 -15.09 6.60 0.09
C PRO A 511 -16.56 7.02 0.12
N ASP A 512 -17.21 6.81 1.26
CA ASP A 512 -18.61 7.20 1.48
C ASP A 512 -18.84 8.67 1.11
N GLY A 513 -19.91 8.94 0.36
CA GLY A 513 -20.21 10.28 -0.17
C GLY A 513 -19.65 10.54 -1.57
N THR A 514 -18.92 9.59 -2.17
CA THR A 514 -18.49 9.67 -3.57
C THR A 514 -19.70 9.70 -4.51
N ILE A 515 -19.68 10.62 -5.46
CA ILE A 515 -20.75 10.81 -6.44
C ILE A 515 -20.15 10.90 -7.84
N SER A 516 -20.53 9.99 -8.71
CA SER A 516 -20.18 10.04 -10.13
C SER A 516 -21.27 10.69 -10.97
N LYS A 517 -20.88 11.47 -11.98
CA LYS A 517 -21.79 11.86 -13.06
C LYS A 517 -21.92 10.75 -14.09
N ALA A 518 -23.12 10.60 -14.65
CA ALA A 518 -23.41 9.92 -15.89
C ALA A 518 -23.87 10.97 -16.91
N VAL A 519 -23.06 11.27 -17.90
CA VAL A 519 -23.34 12.29 -18.92
C VAL A 519 -23.72 11.59 -20.21
N PHE A 520 -25.01 11.70 -20.59
CA PHE A 520 -25.52 11.04 -21.80
C PHE A 520 -25.42 11.94 -23.01
N THR A 521 -25.06 11.34 -24.14
CA THR A 521 -25.24 11.87 -25.49
C THR A 521 -26.22 10.97 -26.26
N PRO A 522 -26.59 11.27 -27.52
CA PRO A 522 -27.42 10.34 -28.30
C PRO A 522 -26.79 8.96 -28.54
N ASP A 523 -25.45 8.90 -28.58
CA ASP A 523 -24.71 7.72 -29.01
C ASP A 523 -23.85 7.08 -27.90
N ASP A 524 -23.70 7.75 -26.76
CA ASP A 524 -22.83 7.28 -25.66
C ASP A 524 -23.26 7.80 -24.28
N VAL A 525 -22.63 7.22 -23.25
CA VAL A 525 -22.65 7.74 -21.88
C VAL A 525 -21.23 7.76 -21.32
N THR A 526 -20.85 8.82 -20.61
CA THR A 526 -19.59 8.89 -19.89
C THR A 526 -19.85 8.88 -18.39
N PHE A 527 -19.26 7.91 -17.68
CA PHE A 527 -19.27 7.83 -16.22
C PHE A 527 -18.00 8.47 -15.68
N GLU A 528 -18.14 9.59 -14.95
CA GLU A 528 -17.01 10.41 -14.49
C GLU A 528 -16.01 9.63 -13.62
N TYR A 529 -16.50 8.83 -12.69
CA TYR A 529 -15.65 8.05 -11.77
C TYR A 529 -14.70 7.10 -12.52
N TRP A 530 -15.19 6.46 -13.58
CA TRP A 530 -14.43 5.52 -14.39
C TRP A 530 -13.67 6.17 -15.57
N ASP A 531 -13.69 7.49 -15.69
CA ASP A 531 -13.02 8.21 -16.81
C ASP A 531 -11.64 8.76 -16.45
N THR A 532 -11.07 8.35 -15.33
CA THR A 532 -9.75 8.82 -14.86
C THR A 532 -8.66 8.60 -15.90
N ASN A 533 -8.69 7.47 -16.62
CA ASN A 533 -7.76 7.11 -17.67
C ASN A 533 -8.31 7.39 -19.09
N GLY A 534 -9.44 8.10 -19.20
CA GLY A 534 -10.12 8.39 -20.47
C GLY A 534 -10.87 7.19 -21.04
N LEU A 535 -11.20 6.20 -20.22
CA LEU A 535 -11.90 4.97 -20.61
C LEU A 535 -13.37 4.92 -20.14
N GLY A 536 -13.85 5.92 -19.43
CA GLY A 536 -15.21 5.96 -18.86
C GLY A 536 -16.34 6.22 -19.85
N THR A 537 -16.07 6.30 -21.17
CA THR A 537 -17.10 6.49 -22.20
C THR A 537 -17.55 5.15 -22.77
N PHE A 538 -18.85 4.87 -22.69
CA PHE A 538 -19.52 3.66 -23.14
C PHE A 538 -20.40 4.00 -24.34
N ARG A 539 -20.30 3.25 -25.43
CA ARG A 539 -21.05 3.48 -26.67
C ARG A 539 -22.35 2.70 -26.67
N LYS A 540 -23.45 3.36 -27.03
CA LYS A 540 -24.75 2.71 -27.15
C LYS A 540 -24.69 1.67 -28.26
N GLY A 541 -24.99 0.41 -27.93
CA GLY A 541 -25.05 -0.67 -28.89
C GLY A 541 -26.21 -0.50 -29.89
N ASP A 542 -26.09 -1.06 -31.09
CA ASP A 542 -27.19 -1.14 -32.04
C ASP A 542 -28.32 -1.97 -31.43
N ALA A 543 -29.57 -1.46 -31.46
CA ALA A 543 -30.75 -2.07 -30.87
C ALA A 543 -31.19 -3.36 -31.57
#